data_492ee50b7e4c122f194fddda7c748141
#
_entry.id   492ee50b7e4c122f194fddda7c748141
#
_cell.length_a   1.000
_cell.length_b   1.000
_cell.length_c   1.000
_cell.angle_alpha   90.00
_cell.angle_beta   90.00
_cell.angle_gamma   90.00
#
_symmetry.space_group_name_H-M   'P 1'
#
loop_
_entity.id
_entity.type
_entity.pdbx_description
1 polymer ?
#
loop_
_entity_poly.entity_id
_entity_poly.type
_entity_poly.pdbx_seq_one_letter_code
_entity_poly.pdbx_strand_id
1 'polypeptide(L)'
;MSSPVSSHVGLTVTHRRYVPHAHAHYGGALVDGAYTLGLFGDVATEVAIVGDGDEGLLAGYSDVRFLAPVQAGDVLEASCEVVRVGRRSRELRCWAEVVARAEPGRGASAARVLDPPLRVVEAVAALVVPAPPEA
;
A
#
# COMPACT_ATOMS: atom_id res chain seq x y z
N MET A 1 20.98 18.14 6.86
CA MET A 1 20.64 18.87 5.62
C MET A 1 19.51 18.15 4.92
N SER A 2 18.39 18.81 4.75
CA SER A 2 17.26 18.20 4.06
C SER A 2 17.47 18.27 2.55
N SER A 3 17.16 17.15 1.86
CA SER A 3 17.17 17.11 0.41
C SER A 3 16.10 18.04 -0.17
N PRO A 4 16.30 18.60 -1.38
CA PRO A 4 15.24 19.29 -2.08
C PRO A 4 14.00 18.38 -2.21
N VAL A 5 12.81 18.97 -2.11
CA VAL A 5 11.55 18.22 -2.18
C VAL A 5 11.47 17.41 -3.47
N SER A 6 11.94 17.96 -4.59
CA SER A 6 11.94 17.27 -5.89
C SER A 6 12.77 15.99 -5.89
N SER A 7 13.75 15.85 -4.97
CA SER A 7 14.57 14.64 -4.89
C SER A 7 13.82 13.46 -4.26
N HIS A 8 12.62 13.69 -3.73
CA HIS A 8 11.83 12.61 -3.16
C HIS A 8 11.16 11.73 -4.23
N VAL A 9 11.15 12.14 -5.49
CA VAL A 9 10.64 11.26 -6.57
C VAL A 9 11.45 9.97 -6.57
N GLY A 10 10.73 8.84 -6.54
CA GLY A 10 11.33 7.52 -6.43
C GLY A 10 11.40 6.97 -5.01
N LEU A 11 11.17 7.81 -3.98
CA LEU A 11 11.09 7.33 -2.61
C LEU A 11 9.98 6.29 -2.51
N THR A 12 10.31 5.11 -2.01
CA THR A 12 9.38 3.98 -1.94
C THR A 12 9.40 3.38 -0.55
N VAL A 13 8.21 3.10 -0.01
CA VAL A 13 8.05 2.38 1.26
C VAL A 13 7.18 1.16 1.00
N THR A 14 7.51 0.06 1.65
CA THR A 14 6.76 -1.20 1.54
C THR A 14 6.42 -1.70 2.93
N HIS A 15 5.15 -2.06 3.13
CA HIS A 15 4.70 -2.75 4.34
C HIS A 15 4.28 -4.16 3.99
N ARG A 16 4.60 -5.10 4.87
CA ARG A 16 4.16 -6.48 4.75
C ARG A 16 3.16 -6.77 5.86
N ARG A 17 2.05 -7.42 5.50
CA ARG A 17 0.99 -7.78 6.44
C ARG A 17 0.56 -9.22 6.24
N TYR A 18 0.41 -9.95 7.34
CA TYR A 18 -0.42 -11.15 7.34
C TYR A 18 -1.88 -10.70 7.44
N VAL A 19 -2.72 -11.10 6.50
CA VAL A 19 -4.12 -10.68 6.47
C VAL A 19 -4.92 -11.54 7.45
N PRO A 20 -5.40 -10.98 8.57
CA PRO A 20 -6.10 -11.77 9.57
C PRO A 20 -7.44 -12.31 9.05
N HIS A 21 -7.84 -13.48 9.54
CA HIS A 21 -9.11 -14.08 9.17
C HIS A 21 -10.31 -13.21 9.58
N ALA A 22 -10.15 -12.34 10.58
CA ALA A 22 -11.19 -11.39 10.99
C ALA A 22 -11.57 -10.41 9.87
N HIS A 23 -10.72 -10.22 8.85
CA HIS A 23 -11.00 -9.35 7.71
C HIS A 23 -11.67 -10.08 6.55
N ALA A 24 -11.98 -11.37 6.67
CA ALA A 24 -12.78 -12.07 5.67
C ALA A 24 -14.16 -11.41 5.58
N HIS A 25 -14.55 -10.97 4.40
CA HIS A 25 -15.77 -10.20 4.18
C HIS A 25 -16.76 -10.94 3.28
N TYR A 26 -16.26 -11.54 2.21
CA TYR A 26 -17.07 -12.29 1.25
C TYR A 26 -16.93 -13.79 1.48
N GLY A 27 -17.74 -14.58 0.78
CA GLY A 27 -17.59 -16.02 0.77
C GLY A 27 -16.19 -16.45 0.30
N GLY A 28 -15.76 -17.66 0.74
CA GLY A 28 -14.44 -18.16 0.39
C GLY A 28 -13.29 -17.43 1.08
N ALA A 29 -13.57 -16.77 2.20
CA ALA A 29 -12.59 -16.00 2.98
C ALA A 29 -11.98 -14.83 2.20
N LEU A 30 -12.70 -14.30 1.21
CA LEU A 30 -12.24 -13.14 0.43
C LEU A 30 -12.33 -11.86 1.25
N VAL A 31 -11.33 -11.01 1.08
CA VAL A 31 -11.18 -9.73 1.79
C VAL A 31 -11.64 -8.61 0.85
N ASP A 32 -12.33 -7.61 1.39
CA ASP A 32 -12.80 -6.49 0.56
C ASP A 32 -11.65 -5.58 0.13
N GLY A 33 -11.89 -4.82 -0.94
CA GLY A 33 -10.88 -3.90 -1.48
C GLY A 33 -10.52 -2.77 -0.52
N ALA A 34 -11.43 -2.39 0.38
CA ALA A 34 -11.19 -1.33 1.35
C ALA A 34 -10.03 -1.66 2.29
N TYR A 35 -9.81 -2.93 2.59
CA TYR A 35 -8.68 -3.36 3.41
C TYR A 35 -7.35 -2.93 2.79
N THR A 36 -7.14 -3.24 1.52
CA THR A 36 -5.89 -2.90 0.83
C THR A 36 -5.74 -1.39 0.66
N LEU A 37 -6.84 -0.68 0.38
CA LEU A 37 -6.79 0.79 0.29
C LEU A 37 -6.42 1.41 1.63
N GLY A 38 -6.91 0.86 2.75
CA GLY A 38 -6.50 1.29 4.08
C GLY A 38 -5.01 1.04 4.33
N LEU A 39 -4.49 -0.09 3.86
CA LEU A 39 -3.08 -0.40 3.96
C LEU A 39 -2.23 0.57 3.13
N PHE A 40 -2.67 0.94 1.93
CA PHE A 40 -2.00 1.98 1.15
C PHE A 40 -1.94 3.31 1.93
N GLY A 41 -2.98 3.64 2.68
CA GLY A 41 -2.98 4.83 3.53
C GLY A 41 -1.88 4.79 4.59
N ASP A 42 -1.68 3.63 5.22
CA ASP A 42 -0.61 3.46 6.20
C ASP A 42 0.76 3.64 5.56
N VAL A 43 0.98 3.02 4.40
CA VAL A 43 2.24 3.12 3.67
C VAL A 43 2.49 4.57 3.22
N ALA A 44 1.46 5.23 2.69
CA ALA A 44 1.55 6.62 2.25
C ALA A 44 1.91 7.56 3.41
N THR A 45 1.38 7.29 4.61
CA THR A 45 1.73 8.05 5.80
C THR A 45 3.22 7.95 6.09
N GLU A 46 3.79 6.75 6.01
CA GLU A 46 5.23 6.59 6.23
C GLU A 46 6.05 7.26 5.13
N VAL A 47 5.58 7.24 3.88
CA VAL A 47 6.23 7.99 2.80
C VAL A 47 6.32 9.47 3.16
N ALA A 48 5.24 10.05 3.65
CA ALA A 48 5.23 11.45 4.07
C ALA A 48 6.21 11.71 5.23
N ILE A 49 6.23 10.82 6.21
CA ILE A 49 7.13 10.96 7.38
C ILE A 49 8.59 10.92 6.91
N VAL A 50 8.94 9.94 6.08
CA VAL A 50 10.32 9.77 5.62
C VAL A 50 10.75 10.94 4.72
N GLY A 51 9.89 11.37 3.82
CA GLY A 51 10.22 12.42 2.86
C GLY A 51 10.11 13.83 3.42
N ASP A 52 9.07 14.10 4.21
CA ASP A 52 8.70 15.46 4.62
C ASP A 52 8.76 15.68 6.13
N GLY A 53 9.02 14.66 6.93
CA GLY A 53 9.03 14.77 8.38
C GLY A 53 7.65 15.07 8.98
N ASP A 54 6.59 14.74 8.26
CA ASP A 54 5.22 15.03 8.65
C ASP A 54 4.33 13.88 8.15
N GLU A 55 3.33 13.48 8.92
CA GLU A 55 2.46 12.37 8.50
C GLU A 55 1.58 12.71 7.31
N GLY A 56 1.39 13.99 7.04
CA GLY A 56 0.55 14.43 5.94
C GLY A 56 -0.90 14.02 6.09
N LEU A 57 -1.64 14.12 5.01
CA LEU A 57 -3.03 13.71 4.93
C LEU A 57 -3.29 13.10 3.57
N LEU A 58 -3.88 11.90 3.56
CA LEU A 58 -4.33 11.29 2.31
C LEU A 58 -5.56 12.04 1.82
N ALA A 59 -5.46 12.66 0.63
CA ALA A 59 -6.55 13.45 0.08
C ALA A 59 -7.48 12.62 -0.80
N GLY A 60 -6.97 11.55 -1.41
CA GLY A 60 -7.82 10.70 -2.25
C GLY A 60 -7.03 9.67 -3.03
N TYR A 61 -7.77 8.79 -3.69
CA TYR A 61 -7.25 7.82 -4.64
C TYR A 61 -7.85 8.06 -6.01
N SER A 62 -7.08 7.69 -7.04
CA SER A 62 -7.57 7.61 -8.41
C SER A 62 -7.03 6.33 -9.04
N ASP A 63 -7.59 5.97 -10.20
CA ASP A 63 -7.15 4.79 -10.97
C ASP A 63 -7.05 3.52 -10.12
N VAL A 64 -8.03 3.33 -9.25
CA VAL A 64 -8.07 2.14 -8.39
C VAL A 64 -8.47 0.94 -9.24
N ARG A 65 -7.65 -0.11 -9.19
CA ARG A 65 -7.89 -1.35 -9.92
C ARG A 65 -7.74 -2.54 -8.99
N PHE A 66 -8.77 -3.35 -8.90
CA PHE A 66 -8.75 -4.61 -8.18
C PHE A 66 -8.53 -5.72 -9.19
N LEU A 67 -7.29 -6.19 -9.30
CA LEU A 67 -6.86 -7.10 -10.35
C LEU A 67 -7.12 -8.56 -10.00
N ALA A 68 -7.05 -8.90 -8.71
CA ALA A 68 -7.28 -10.26 -8.21
C ALA A 68 -7.70 -10.19 -6.74
N PRO A 69 -8.47 -11.19 -6.25
CA PRO A 69 -8.92 -11.18 -4.86
C PRO A 69 -7.78 -11.39 -3.86
N VAL A 70 -7.91 -10.74 -2.70
CA VAL A 70 -7.09 -11.00 -1.53
C VAL A 70 -7.88 -11.96 -0.63
N GLN A 71 -7.21 -12.93 -0.04
CA GLN A 71 -7.82 -13.91 0.86
C GLN A 71 -7.28 -13.73 2.27
N ALA A 72 -8.16 -13.96 3.27
CA ALA A 72 -7.69 -14.04 4.65
C ALA A 72 -6.62 -15.13 4.74
N GLY A 73 -5.55 -14.87 5.49
CA GLY A 73 -4.39 -15.76 5.56
C GLY A 73 -3.33 -15.49 4.50
N ASP A 74 -3.57 -14.58 3.57
CA ASP A 74 -2.52 -14.13 2.64
C ASP A 74 -1.45 -13.34 3.37
N VAL A 75 -0.21 -13.40 2.86
CA VAL A 75 0.82 -12.42 3.19
C VAL A 75 0.85 -11.41 2.06
N LEU A 76 0.57 -10.16 2.40
CA LEU A 76 0.37 -9.09 1.44
C LEU A 76 1.49 -8.05 1.60
N GLU A 77 2.12 -7.67 0.49
CA GLU A 77 3.05 -6.54 0.47
C GLU A 77 2.40 -5.37 -0.26
N ALA A 78 2.35 -4.22 0.40
CA ALA A 78 1.84 -2.99 -0.18
C ALA A 78 2.96 -1.96 -0.24
N SER A 79 3.10 -1.33 -1.40
CA SER A 79 4.15 -0.35 -1.65
C SER A 79 3.55 0.94 -2.20
N CYS A 80 4.16 2.06 -1.83
CA CYS A 80 3.85 3.35 -2.43
C CYS A 80 5.16 4.04 -2.82
N GLU A 81 5.17 4.59 -4.02
CA GLU A 81 6.33 5.28 -4.58
C GLU A 81 5.94 6.70 -4.98
N VAL A 82 6.72 7.69 -4.57
CA VAL A 82 6.52 9.07 -4.99
C VAL A 82 6.84 9.19 -6.48
N VAL A 83 5.86 9.59 -7.27
CA VAL A 83 6.04 9.77 -8.71
C VAL A 83 5.98 11.24 -9.14
N ARG A 84 5.39 12.10 -8.33
CA ARG A 84 5.35 13.53 -8.61
C ARG A 84 5.26 14.33 -7.31
N VAL A 85 5.96 15.46 -7.27
CA VAL A 85 5.99 16.36 -6.12
C VAL A 85 5.52 17.73 -6.57
N GLY A 86 4.42 18.21 -5.97
CA GLY A 86 3.96 19.58 -6.08
C GLY A 86 4.40 20.38 -4.85
N ARG A 87 3.93 21.62 -4.73
CA ARG A 87 4.29 22.48 -3.60
C ARG A 87 3.87 21.87 -2.25
N ARG A 88 2.64 21.37 -2.16
CA ARG A 88 2.07 20.78 -0.96
C ARG A 88 1.46 19.40 -1.23
N SER A 89 1.66 18.89 -2.43
CA SER A 89 1.08 17.60 -2.84
C SER A 89 2.16 16.62 -3.22
N ARG A 90 1.87 15.34 -2.98
CA ARG A 90 2.69 14.21 -3.41
C ARG A 90 1.78 13.24 -4.12
N GLU A 91 2.12 12.89 -5.35
CA GLU A 91 1.40 11.83 -6.06
C GLU A 91 2.17 10.54 -5.90
N LEU A 92 1.49 9.50 -5.42
CA LEU A 92 2.10 8.20 -5.18
C LEU A 92 1.47 7.17 -6.09
N ARG A 93 2.32 6.31 -6.66
CA ARG A 93 1.85 5.07 -7.27
C ARG A 93 1.85 3.99 -6.19
N CYS A 94 0.72 3.32 -6.01
CA CYS A 94 0.55 2.29 -5.00
C CYS A 94 0.24 0.95 -5.66
N TRP A 95 0.83 -0.12 -5.14
CA TRP A 95 0.52 -1.47 -5.59
C TRP A 95 0.64 -2.46 -4.45
N ALA A 96 -0.12 -3.54 -4.54
CA ALA A 96 -0.09 -4.60 -3.56
C ALA A 96 0.05 -5.95 -4.25
N GLU A 97 0.81 -6.86 -3.63
CA GLU A 97 1.08 -8.20 -4.14
C GLU A 97 0.93 -9.21 -3.02
N VAL A 98 0.30 -10.33 -3.33
CA VAL A 98 0.28 -11.49 -2.43
C VAL A 98 1.57 -12.26 -2.65
N VAL A 99 2.35 -12.42 -1.59
CA VAL A 99 3.65 -13.12 -1.64
C VAL A 99 3.59 -14.52 -1.08
N ALA A 100 2.56 -14.83 -0.31
CA ALA A 100 2.31 -16.19 0.20
C ALA A 100 0.82 -16.36 0.45
N ARG A 101 0.33 -17.59 0.30
CA ARG A 101 -1.11 -17.89 0.37
C ARG A 101 -1.34 -19.27 0.95
N ALA A 102 -2.43 -19.42 1.72
CA ALA A 102 -2.87 -20.70 2.21
C ALA A 102 -3.20 -21.66 1.05
N GLU A 103 -2.89 -22.94 1.26
CA GLU A 103 -3.12 -23.99 0.26
C GLU A 103 -3.79 -25.19 0.95
N PRO A 104 -5.05 -25.02 1.41
CA PRO A 104 -5.71 -26.04 2.25
C PRO A 104 -5.95 -27.38 1.54
N GLY A 105 -5.97 -27.39 0.19
CA GLY A 105 -6.05 -28.64 -0.55
C GLY A 105 -4.87 -29.56 -0.35
N ARG A 106 -3.72 -29.03 0.06
CA ARG A 106 -2.51 -29.81 0.33
C ARG A 106 -2.43 -30.24 1.80
N GLY A 107 -3.20 -29.60 2.69
CA GLY A 107 -3.25 -29.85 4.13
C GLY A 107 -3.91 -28.70 4.85
N ALA A 108 -4.52 -28.97 6.01
CA ALA A 108 -5.34 -27.98 6.72
C ALA A 108 -4.60 -26.67 7.03
N SER A 109 -3.30 -26.75 7.29
CA SER A 109 -2.46 -25.59 7.60
C SER A 109 -1.38 -25.34 6.55
N ALA A 110 -1.49 -25.98 5.38
CA ALA A 110 -0.50 -25.81 4.33
C ALA A 110 -0.59 -24.42 3.72
N ALA A 111 0.55 -23.87 3.34
CA ALA A 111 0.66 -22.60 2.67
C ALA A 111 1.88 -22.63 1.74
N ARG A 112 1.92 -21.72 0.79
CA ARG A 112 3.05 -21.65 -0.15
C ARG A 112 3.44 -20.20 -0.44
N VAL A 113 4.71 -20.01 -0.74
CA VAL A 113 5.22 -18.76 -1.29
C VAL A 113 4.82 -18.69 -2.77
N LEU A 114 4.32 -17.54 -3.20
CA LEU A 114 4.00 -17.29 -4.61
C LEU A 114 5.23 -16.71 -5.31
N ASP A 115 5.67 -17.35 -6.37
CA ASP A 115 6.79 -16.89 -7.19
C ASP A 115 6.43 -17.09 -8.68
N PRO A 116 6.15 -16.03 -9.44
CA PRO A 116 6.18 -14.63 -9.00
C PRO A 116 5.01 -14.29 -8.06
N PRO A 117 5.14 -13.18 -7.28
CA PRO A 117 4.02 -12.67 -6.50
C PRO A 117 2.81 -12.32 -7.35
N LEU A 118 1.62 -12.38 -6.75
CA LEU A 118 0.38 -12.07 -7.44
C LEU A 118 0.01 -10.60 -7.21
N ARG A 119 0.03 -9.79 -8.26
CA ARG A 119 -0.43 -8.40 -8.20
C ARG A 119 -1.94 -8.39 -8.01
N VAL A 120 -2.42 -7.74 -6.94
CA VAL A 120 -3.84 -7.76 -6.57
C VAL A 120 -4.54 -6.41 -6.67
N VAL A 121 -3.85 -5.32 -6.32
CA VAL A 121 -4.45 -3.97 -6.33
C VAL A 121 -3.41 -2.97 -6.80
N GLU A 122 -3.89 -1.97 -7.57
CA GLU A 122 -3.11 -0.80 -7.97
C GLU A 122 -3.94 0.45 -7.73
N ALA A 123 -3.30 1.55 -7.38
CA ALA A 123 -3.98 2.83 -7.23
C ALA A 123 -2.97 3.97 -7.35
N VAL A 124 -3.50 5.16 -7.58
CA VAL A 124 -2.75 6.41 -7.44
C VAL A 124 -3.28 7.11 -6.21
N ALA A 125 -2.39 7.52 -5.31
CA ALA A 125 -2.75 8.23 -4.09
C ALA A 125 -2.28 9.67 -4.17
N ALA A 126 -3.10 10.59 -3.65
CA ALA A 126 -2.74 11.98 -3.50
C ALA A 126 -2.55 12.28 -2.01
N LEU A 127 -1.33 12.66 -1.64
CA LEU A 127 -0.99 13.13 -0.30
C LEU A 127 -0.88 14.64 -0.30
N VAL A 128 -1.31 15.25 0.80
CA VAL A 128 -1.10 16.67 1.05
C VAL A 128 -0.25 16.80 2.30
N VAL A 129 0.78 17.62 2.23
CA VAL A 129 1.63 17.94 3.39
C VAL A 129 1.50 19.44 3.68
N PRO A 130 1.69 19.86 4.95
CA PRO A 130 1.62 21.28 5.24
C PRO A 130 2.73 22.04 4.53
N ALA A 131 2.51 23.31 4.26
CA ALA A 131 3.56 24.16 3.74
C ALA A 131 4.71 24.22 4.76
N PRO A 132 5.99 24.22 4.30
CA PRO A 132 7.09 24.37 5.23
C PRO A 132 6.93 25.68 6.02
N PRO A 133 7.32 25.69 7.32
CA PRO A 133 7.23 26.92 8.09
C PRO A 133 8.11 27.99 7.45
N GLU A 134 7.63 29.24 7.50
CA GLU A 134 8.43 30.37 7.03
C GLU A 134 9.63 30.53 7.95
N ALA A 135 10.78 30.76 7.35
CA ALA A 135 12.01 30.97 8.08
C ALA A 135 12.01 32.32 8.82
#